data_f7fa8871a95f65501d75a083e886bcb0
#
_entry.id   f7fa8871a95f65501d75a083e886bcb0
#
_cell.length_a   1.000
_cell.length_b   1.000
_cell.length_c   1.000
_cell.angle_alpha   90.00
_cell.angle_beta   90.00
_cell.angle_gamma   90.00
#
_symmetry.space_group_name_H-M   'P 1'
#
loop_
_entity.id
_entity.type
_entity.pdbx_description
1 polymer ?
#
loop_
_entity_poly.entity_id
_entity_poly.type
_entity_poly.pdbx_seq_one_letter_code
_entity_poly.pdbx_strand_id
1 'polypeptide(L)'
;MAEKITATGRNITVVIQGQSITDGKVCPKVIKNITITRKNFPDAELILSTWNKGEVINREVRLAVAPLDVVVIFNDDPGAVIKREKGISYVSNVNRMIVSSASGIKLAANEFVIKIRSDSFFYSNNICNLIDGYFSGDNKLLRSEEFSVFSTRVINCNLYARNARGYLPYLFHPGDILVAGYKNDILSFFDVPLATSDIFKLSRTLTHFSTMSLFPEQYIWVNCIRKLQGKLVYKENLYRNEALIVLSENYYVNNFITHSVDELGFCWEKQNNKYRSKGKYSVYHHADWLGMYDKYILQKEVLLSGESLKHQIIKSIMLFYFFFRTNLLRIYLVRKMAIWLFVKRDL
;
A
#
# COMPACT_ATOMS: atom_id res chain seq x y z
N MET A 1 0.69 -18.19 -29.64
CA MET A 1 -0.64 -18.13 -28.99
C MET A 1 -0.38 -17.98 -27.52
N ALA A 2 -0.63 -16.80 -26.94
CA ALA A 2 -0.55 -16.63 -25.50
C ALA A 2 -1.73 -17.41 -24.89
N GLU A 3 -1.44 -18.37 -24.02
CA GLU A 3 -2.46 -19.08 -23.25
C GLU A 3 -3.32 -18.04 -22.51
N LYS A 4 -4.63 -18.13 -22.71
CA LYS A 4 -5.58 -17.35 -21.90
C LYS A 4 -5.33 -17.70 -20.43
N ILE A 5 -4.78 -16.77 -19.68
CA ILE A 5 -4.72 -16.86 -18.23
C ILE A 5 -6.16 -16.69 -17.74
N THR A 6 -6.91 -17.79 -17.69
CA THR A 6 -8.12 -17.79 -16.86
C THR A 6 -7.63 -17.83 -15.43
N ALA A 7 -7.91 -16.79 -14.63
CA ALA A 7 -7.59 -16.75 -13.22
C ALA A 7 -8.45 -17.73 -12.41
N THR A 8 -8.42 -19.00 -12.82
CA THR A 8 -8.69 -20.08 -11.88
C THR A 8 -7.54 -20.05 -10.89
N GLY A 9 -7.81 -20.01 -9.59
CA GLY A 9 -6.81 -19.80 -8.52
C GLY A 9 -5.52 -20.62 -8.59
N ARG A 10 -5.40 -21.57 -9.52
CA ARG A 10 -4.24 -22.43 -9.76
C ARG A 10 -2.98 -21.72 -10.24
N ASN A 11 -3.11 -20.53 -10.87
CA ASN A 11 -1.98 -19.79 -11.43
C ASN A 11 -1.66 -18.50 -10.65
N ILE A 12 -2.13 -18.41 -9.40
CA ILE A 12 -1.96 -17.25 -8.55
C ILE A 12 -1.23 -17.65 -7.28
N THR A 13 -0.28 -16.81 -6.86
CA THR A 13 0.31 -16.87 -5.52
C THR A 13 -0.24 -15.74 -4.68
N VAL A 14 -0.79 -16.02 -3.49
CA VAL A 14 -1.16 -15.02 -2.50
C VAL A 14 -0.07 -14.93 -1.45
N VAL A 15 0.67 -13.83 -1.44
CA VAL A 15 1.71 -13.54 -0.45
C VAL A 15 1.12 -12.76 0.70
N ILE A 16 1.10 -13.36 1.88
CA ILE A 16 0.59 -12.80 3.13
C ILE A 16 1.80 -12.36 3.96
N GLN A 17 2.07 -11.04 4.00
CA GLN A 17 3.25 -10.52 4.65
C GLN A 17 2.94 -9.88 6.00
N GLY A 18 3.85 -10.04 6.96
CA GLY A 18 3.80 -9.34 8.24
C GLY A 18 3.94 -10.24 9.46
N GLN A 19 3.60 -9.69 10.61
CA GLN A 19 3.73 -10.40 11.89
C GLN A 19 2.69 -11.52 12.01
N SER A 20 3.15 -12.71 12.40
CA SER A 20 2.29 -13.86 12.70
C SER A 20 2.28 -14.25 14.19
N ILE A 21 3.04 -13.53 15.02
CA ILE A 21 3.26 -13.81 16.44
C ILE A 21 2.93 -12.56 17.24
N THR A 22 2.20 -12.73 18.34
CA THR A 22 1.89 -11.69 19.31
C THR A 22 2.15 -12.25 20.71
N ASP A 23 2.87 -11.50 21.55
CA ASP A 23 3.23 -11.90 22.92
C ASP A 23 3.87 -13.30 23.01
N GLY A 24 4.79 -13.59 22.07
CA GLY A 24 5.52 -14.84 22.00
C GLY A 24 4.70 -16.06 21.54
N LYS A 25 3.45 -15.89 21.10
CA LYS A 25 2.56 -16.96 20.66
C LYS A 25 2.05 -16.72 19.24
N VAL A 26 1.70 -17.78 18.54
CA VAL A 26 1.02 -17.67 17.23
C VAL A 26 -0.26 -16.86 17.37
N CYS A 27 -0.42 -15.86 16.54
CA CYS A 27 -1.56 -14.95 16.57
C CYS A 27 -2.82 -15.62 15.99
N PRO A 28 -3.85 -15.96 16.80
CA PRO A 28 -5.05 -16.65 16.31
C PRO A 28 -5.79 -15.88 15.22
N LYS A 29 -5.71 -14.55 15.27
CA LYS A 29 -6.34 -13.68 14.26
C LYS A 29 -5.67 -13.83 12.89
N VAL A 30 -4.35 -13.97 12.82
CA VAL A 30 -3.63 -14.22 11.57
C VAL A 30 -4.01 -15.57 10.99
N ILE A 31 -4.08 -16.62 11.83
CA ILE A 31 -4.52 -17.95 11.37
C ILE A 31 -5.94 -17.90 10.82
N LYS A 32 -6.87 -17.24 11.53
CA LYS A 32 -8.24 -17.01 11.04
C LYS A 32 -8.26 -16.32 9.67
N ASN A 33 -7.47 -15.26 9.49
CA ASN A 33 -7.39 -14.51 8.22
C ASN A 33 -6.88 -15.39 7.07
N ILE A 34 -5.85 -16.20 7.33
CA ILE A 34 -5.33 -17.17 6.37
C ILE A 34 -6.39 -18.22 6.03
N THR A 35 -7.11 -18.77 7.03
CA THR A 35 -8.19 -19.74 6.83
C THR A 35 -9.29 -19.19 5.93
N ILE A 36 -9.73 -17.94 6.17
CA ILE A 36 -10.74 -17.30 5.33
C ILE A 36 -10.21 -17.10 3.90
N THR A 37 -8.97 -16.67 3.76
CA THR A 37 -8.33 -16.49 2.44
C THR A 37 -8.21 -17.81 1.70
N ARG A 38 -7.74 -18.90 2.36
CA ARG A 38 -7.66 -20.24 1.75
C ARG A 38 -9.02 -20.74 1.25
N LYS A 39 -10.10 -20.51 2.03
CA LYS A 39 -11.45 -20.88 1.62
C LYS A 39 -11.88 -20.23 0.29
N ASN A 40 -11.47 -18.98 0.06
CA ASN A 40 -11.81 -18.23 -1.15
C ASN A 40 -10.81 -18.44 -2.31
N PHE A 41 -9.61 -18.96 -2.00
CA PHE A 41 -8.56 -19.29 -2.96
C PHE A 41 -8.07 -20.74 -2.73
N PRO A 42 -8.94 -21.76 -2.96
CA PRO A 42 -8.63 -23.15 -2.60
C PRO A 42 -7.42 -23.71 -3.36
N ASP A 43 -7.23 -23.29 -4.62
CA ASP A 43 -6.20 -23.79 -5.52
C ASP A 43 -4.96 -22.88 -5.63
N ALA A 44 -4.96 -21.70 -4.99
CA ALA A 44 -3.84 -20.77 -5.05
C ALA A 44 -2.67 -21.24 -4.18
N GLU A 45 -1.45 -20.95 -4.61
CA GLU A 45 -0.30 -20.99 -3.70
C GLU A 45 -0.44 -19.92 -2.64
N LEU A 46 -0.37 -20.29 -1.35
CA LEU A 46 -0.33 -19.34 -0.24
C LEU A 46 1.05 -19.30 0.39
N ILE A 47 1.62 -18.11 0.55
CA ILE A 47 2.91 -17.90 1.18
C ILE A 47 2.73 -16.95 2.37
N LEU A 48 3.10 -17.40 3.58
CA LEU A 48 3.20 -16.54 4.75
C LEU A 48 4.65 -16.07 4.89
N SER A 49 4.90 -14.77 4.65
CA SER A 49 6.20 -14.15 4.86
C SER A 49 6.21 -13.40 6.19
N THR A 50 6.92 -13.94 7.17
CA THR A 50 6.91 -13.47 8.57
C THR A 50 8.32 -13.41 9.17
N TRP A 51 8.42 -13.17 10.48
CA TRP A 51 9.70 -12.95 11.17
C TRP A 51 10.21 -14.20 11.86
N ASN A 52 11.51 -14.43 11.73
CA ASN A 52 12.22 -15.44 12.51
C ASN A 52 12.17 -15.08 14.00
N LYS A 53 11.65 -15.99 14.84
CA LYS A 53 11.54 -15.85 16.29
C LYS A 53 12.17 -17.02 17.04
N GLY A 54 13.08 -17.74 16.37
CA GLY A 54 13.73 -18.94 16.88
C GLY A 54 12.95 -20.22 16.54
N GLU A 55 13.65 -21.35 16.57
CA GLU A 55 13.14 -22.62 16.00
C GLU A 55 11.86 -23.11 16.68
N VAL A 56 11.74 -22.95 17.99
CA VAL A 56 10.54 -23.40 18.74
C VAL A 56 9.29 -22.68 18.23
N ILE A 57 9.34 -21.34 18.18
CA ILE A 57 8.21 -20.50 17.76
C ILE A 57 7.96 -20.65 16.26
N ASN A 58 8.99 -20.73 15.45
CA ASN A 58 8.88 -20.96 14.00
C ASN A 58 8.18 -22.30 13.70
N ARG A 59 8.49 -23.35 14.48
CA ARG A 59 7.81 -24.65 14.39
C ARG A 59 6.34 -24.55 14.74
N GLU A 60 5.97 -23.81 15.79
CA GLU A 60 4.56 -23.58 16.14
C GLU A 60 3.80 -22.87 15.00
N VAL A 61 4.40 -21.87 14.36
CA VAL A 61 3.79 -21.21 13.19
C VAL A 61 3.58 -22.20 12.06
N ARG A 62 4.59 -23.02 11.71
CA ARG A 62 4.46 -24.04 10.64
C ARG A 62 3.33 -25.02 10.96
N LEU A 63 3.27 -25.51 12.20
CA LEU A 63 2.21 -26.43 12.63
C LEU A 63 0.82 -25.80 12.55
N ALA A 64 0.69 -24.53 12.93
CA ALA A 64 -0.59 -23.83 12.91
C ALA A 64 -1.14 -23.60 11.49
N VAL A 65 -0.27 -23.44 10.48
CA VAL A 65 -0.69 -23.22 9.08
C VAL A 65 -0.63 -24.48 8.22
N ALA A 66 -0.03 -25.58 8.69
CA ALA A 66 0.09 -26.84 7.94
C ALA A 66 -1.24 -27.36 7.39
N PRO A 67 -2.37 -27.34 8.16
CA PRO A 67 -3.67 -27.79 7.62
C PRO A 67 -4.21 -26.90 6.50
N LEU A 68 -3.62 -25.73 6.28
CA LEU A 68 -4.04 -24.74 5.28
C LEU A 68 -3.17 -24.76 4.03
N ASP A 69 -2.20 -25.69 3.94
CA ASP A 69 -1.26 -25.80 2.82
C ASP A 69 -0.59 -24.45 2.51
N VAL A 70 0.08 -23.85 3.50
CA VAL A 70 0.74 -22.55 3.41
C VAL A 70 2.25 -22.72 3.52
N VAL A 71 2.97 -22.26 2.52
CA VAL A 71 4.43 -22.17 2.57
C VAL A 71 4.83 -21.02 3.50
N VAL A 72 5.76 -21.26 4.43
CA VAL A 72 6.19 -20.23 5.38
C VAL A 72 7.65 -19.88 5.15
N ILE A 73 7.93 -18.58 4.95
CA ILE A 73 9.28 -18.01 4.96
C ILE A 73 9.48 -17.17 6.21
N PHE A 74 10.54 -17.46 6.95
CA PHE A 74 10.95 -16.69 8.13
C PHE A 74 12.11 -15.77 7.76
N ASN A 75 11.86 -14.48 7.84
CA ASN A 75 12.84 -13.44 7.55
C ASN A 75 13.54 -12.97 8.82
N ASP A 76 14.79 -12.58 8.71
CA ASP A 76 15.46 -11.82 9.76
C ASP A 76 14.80 -10.44 9.85
N ASP A 77 14.38 -10.05 11.05
CA ASP A 77 13.71 -8.77 11.26
C ASP A 77 14.71 -7.61 11.11
N PRO A 78 14.59 -6.74 10.09
CA PRO A 78 15.52 -5.62 9.92
C PRO A 78 15.35 -4.56 11.02
N GLY A 79 14.40 -4.75 11.91
CA GLY A 79 14.03 -3.75 12.91
C GLY A 79 13.23 -2.57 12.36
N ALA A 80 12.70 -1.78 13.26
CA ALA A 80 12.11 -0.50 12.92
C ALA A 80 13.21 0.53 12.66
N VAL A 81 12.99 1.44 11.72
CA VAL A 81 13.81 2.64 11.58
C VAL A 81 13.47 3.59 12.72
N ILE A 82 14.48 3.98 13.49
CA ILE A 82 14.28 4.82 14.69
C ILE A 82 15.19 6.04 14.60
N LYS A 83 14.62 7.22 14.87
CA LYS A 83 15.37 8.45 15.15
C LYS A 83 14.95 9.01 16.51
N ARG A 84 15.92 9.26 17.36
CA ARG A 84 15.69 9.92 18.66
C ARG A 84 16.20 11.34 18.62
N GLU A 85 15.33 12.30 18.88
CA GLU A 85 15.69 13.71 18.88
C GLU A 85 14.90 14.44 19.95
N LYS A 86 15.61 15.20 20.82
CA LYS A 86 15.00 16.01 21.91
C LYS A 86 13.99 15.24 22.77
N GLY A 87 14.30 13.97 23.12
CA GLY A 87 13.43 13.14 23.95
C GLY A 87 12.16 12.62 23.24
N ILE A 88 12.09 12.73 21.92
CA ILE A 88 11.05 12.15 21.07
C ILE A 88 11.65 11.00 20.27
N SER A 89 10.96 9.88 20.22
CA SER A 89 11.31 8.75 19.34
C SER A 89 10.37 8.74 18.13
N TYR A 90 10.95 8.84 16.94
CA TYR A 90 10.25 8.65 15.67
C TYR A 90 10.50 7.22 15.21
N VAL A 91 9.45 6.51 14.80
CA VAL A 91 9.54 5.09 14.46
C VAL A 91 8.81 4.82 13.14
N SER A 92 9.40 3.99 12.28
CA SER A 92 8.78 3.52 11.04
C SER A 92 9.10 2.06 10.79
N ASN A 93 8.10 1.30 10.38
CA ASN A 93 8.24 -0.11 10.00
C ASN A 93 8.45 -0.31 8.49
N VAL A 94 8.88 0.72 7.75
CA VAL A 94 9.04 0.64 6.30
C VAL A 94 9.99 -0.49 5.86
N ASN A 95 11.10 -0.72 6.58
CA ASN A 95 12.04 -1.79 6.25
C ASN A 95 11.42 -3.18 6.45
N ARG A 96 10.59 -3.34 7.48
CA ARG A 96 9.81 -4.56 7.67
C ARG A 96 8.84 -4.80 6.50
N MET A 97 8.17 -3.75 6.00
CA MET A 97 7.30 -3.86 4.83
C MET A 97 8.08 -4.28 3.59
N ILE A 98 9.24 -3.67 3.33
CA ILE A 98 10.12 -3.98 2.20
C ILE A 98 10.57 -5.44 2.27
N VAL A 99 11.22 -5.85 3.37
CA VAL A 99 11.82 -7.17 3.50
C VAL A 99 10.78 -8.28 3.39
N SER A 100 9.71 -8.21 4.19
CA SER A 100 8.72 -9.29 4.19
C SER A 100 7.92 -9.39 2.89
N SER A 101 7.65 -8.26 2.21
CA SER A 101 6.99 -8.29 0.91
C SER A 101 7.91 -8.89 -0.15
N ALA A 102 9.13 -8.34 -0.30
CA ALA A 102 10.07 -8.80 -1.32
C ALA A 102 10.42 -10.29 -1.18
N SER A 103 10.68 -10.76 0.05
CA SER A 103 11.03 -12.17 0.30
C SER A 103 9.90 -13.13 -0.06
N GLY A 104 8.66 -12.80 0.34
CA GLY A 104 7.50 -13.62 -0.01
C GLY A 104 7.24 -13.65 -1.51
N ILE A 105 7.36 -12.51 -2.20
CA ILE A 105 7.16 -12.43 -3.65
C ILE A 105 8.27 -13.19 -4.40
N LYS A 106 9.52 -13.11 -3.97
CA LYS A 106 10.64 -13.87 -4.57
C LYS A 106 10.38 -15.38 -4.55
N LEU A 107 9.78 -15.89 -3.47
CA LEU A 107 9.47 -17.31 -3.28
C LEU A 107 8.30 -17.80 -4.15
N ALA A 108 7.39 -16.91 -4.56
CA ALA A 108 6.20 -17.27 -5.34
C ALA A 108 6.56 -18.10 -6.57
N ALA A 109 5.87 -19.25 -6.76
CA ALA A 109 6.07 -20.13 -7.91
C ALA A 109 5.35 -19.61 -9.17
N ASN A 110 4.22 -18.91 -8.98
CA ASN A 110 3.40 -18.42 -10.08
C ASN A 110 3.85 -17.03 -10.57
N GLU A 111 3.60 -16.77 -11.86
CA GLU A 111 3.90 -15.47 -12.46
C GLU A 111 2.96 -14.36 -12.00
N PHE A 112 1.75 -14.69 -11.55
CA PHE A 112 0.80 -13.72 -11.03
C PHE A 112 0.77 -13.75 -9.49
N VAL A 113 0.99 -12.61 -8.87
CA VAL A 113 1.12 -12.49 -7.41
C VAL A 113 0.13 -11.47 -6.87
N ILE A 114 -0.54 -11.83 -5.79
CA ILE A 114 -1.33 -10.94 -4.96
C ILE A 114 -0.62 -10.80 -3.62
N LYS A 115 -0.15 -9.60 -3.28
CA LYS A 115 0.44 -9.33 -1.96
C LYS A 115 -0.60 -8.67 -1.06
N ILE A 116 -0.80 -9.24 0.13
CA ILE A 116 -1.63 -8.68 1.20
C ILE A 116 -0.89 -8.69 2.53
N ARG A 117 -1.50 -8.08 3.57
CA ARG A 117 -0.98 -8.05 4.94
C ARG A 117 -1.55 -9.19 5.77
N SER A 118 -0.81 -9.66 6.78
CA SER A 118 -1.26 -10.72 7.70
C SER A 118 -2.47 -10.32 8.58
N ASP A 119 -2.73 -9.01 8.72
CA ASP A 119 -3.91 -8.47 9.42
C ASP A 119 -5.10 -8.19 8.48
N SER A 120 -5.11 -8.81 7.30
CA SER A 120 -6.16 -8.70 6.28
C SER A 120 -6.48 -10.07 5.66
N PHE A 121 -7.59 -10.16 4.93
CA PHE A 121 -8.03 -11.39 4.29
C PHE A 121 -8.96 -11.11 3.10
N PHE A 122 -9.10 -12.10 2.23
CA PHE A 122 -10.13 -12.12 1.19
C PHE A 122 -11.37 -12.85 1.71
N TYR A 123 -12.53 -12.19 1.62
CA TYR A 123 -13.82 -12.80 1.92
C TYR A 123 -14.55 -13.30 0.66
N SER A 124 -14.04 -12.96 -0.53
CA SER A 124 -14.44 -13.53 -1.82
C SER A 124 -13.24 -13.52 -2.79
N ASN A 125 -13.39 -14.17 -3.94
CA ASN A 125 -12.39 -14.18 -5.01
C ASN A 125 -12.69 -13.18 -6.14
N ASN A 126 -13.44 -12.12 -5.87
CA ASN A 126 -13.84 -11.12 -6.86
C ASN A 126 -12.66 -10.50 -7.62
N ILE A 127 -11.50 -10.40 -6.98
CA ILE A 127 -10.27 -9.91 -7.62
C ILE A 127 -9.88 -10.74 -8.84
N CYS A 128 -10.22 -12.05 -8.91
CA CYS A 128 -9.93 -12.90 -10.04
C CYS A 128 -10.63 -12.40 -11.31
N ASN A 129 -11.88 -11.93 -11.20
CA ASN A 129 -12.61 -11.35 -12.33
C ASN A 129 -11.94 -10.08 -12.87
N LEU A 130 -11.35 -9.27 -11.97
CA LEU A 130 -10.60 -8.08 -12.36
C LEU A 130 -9.28 -8.45 -13.03
N ILE A 131 -8.58 -9.47 -12.52
CA ILE A 131 -7.37 -10.01 -13.11
C ILE A 131 -7.67 -10.48 -14.53
N ASP A 132 -8.71 -11.29 -14.72
CA ASP A 132 -9.13 -11.77 -16.04
C ASP A 132 -9.47 -10.60 -16.97
N GLY A 133 -10.21 -9.61 -16.48
CA GLY A 133 -10.59 -8.44 -17.27
C GLY A 133 -9.43 -7.58 -17.74
N TYR A 134 -8.39 -7.44 -16.94
CA TYR A 134 -7.25 -6.55 -17.26
C TYR A 134 -6.07 -7.27 -17.90
N PHE A 135 -5.88 -8.57 -17.65
CA PHE A 135 -4.67 -9.29 -18.05
C PHE A 135 -4.92 -10.41 -19.07
N SER A 136 -6.18 -10.86 -19.24
CA SER A 136 -6.55 -11.94 -20.17
C SER A 136 -7.21 -11.37 -21.42
N GLY A 137 -6.48 -10.82 -22.36
CA GLY A 137 -7.08 -10.44 -23.63
C GLY A 137 -6.37 -9.34 -24.43
N ASP A 138 -6.92 -9.06 -25.62
CA ASP A 138 -6.38 -8.09 -26.56
C ASP A 138 -6.63 -6.61 -26.14
N ASN A 139 -7.45 -6.38 -25.13
CA ASN A 139 -7.79 -5.04 -24.63
C ASN A 139 -6.70 -4.50 -23.69
N LYS A 140 -5.50 -4.33 -24.22
CA LYS A 140 -4.44 -3.64 -23.47
C LYS A 140 -4.78 -2.16 -23.33
N LEU A 141 -5.06 -1.75 -22.12
CA LEU A 141 -5.19 -0.31 -21.79
C LEU A 141 -3.91 0.43 -22.19
N LEU A 142 -4.04 1.49 -22.99
CA LEU A 142 -2.92 2.32 -23.43
C LEU A 142 -2.15 2.89 -22.25
N ARG A 143 -0.84 3.11 -22.43
CA ARG A 143 0.08 3.67 -21.43
C ARG A 143 1.05 4.65 -22.10
N SER A 144 1.50 5.64 -21.34
CA SER A 144 2.63 6.46 -21.73
C SER A 144 3.93 5.77 -21.34
N GLU A 145 4.86 5.58 -22.28
CA GLU A 145 6.18 5.00 -22.01
C GLU A 145 6.97 5.81 -21.00
N GLU A 146 6.87 7.16 -21.06
CA GLU A 146 7.58 8.08 -20.17
C GLU A 146 7.30 7.81 -18.69
N PHE A 147 6.05 7.45 -18.34
CA PHE A 147 5.58 7.25 -16.97
C PHE A 147 5.41 5.79 -16.59
N SER A 148 5.67 4.86 -17.51
CA SER A 148 5.57 3.42 -17.24
C SER A 148 6.81 2.91 -16.54
N VAL A 149 6.65 2.56 -15.27
CA VAL A 149 7.71 2.01 -14.39
C VAL A 149 7.67 0.48 -14.41
N PHE A 150 6.47 -0.09 -14.35
CA PHE A 150 6.22 -1.52 -14.45
C PHE A 150 6.07 -1.95 -15.91
N SER A 151 6.25 -3.23 -16.20
CA SER A 151 5.98 -3.80 -17.53
C SER A 151 4.48 -3.80 -17.85
N THR A 152 3.65 -4.02 -16.82
CA THR A 152 2.19 -3.88 -16.88
C THR A 152 1.68 -3.06 -15.70
N ARG A 153 0.41 -2.60 -15.76
CA ARG A 153 -0.20 -2.02 -14.57
C ARG A 153 -0.41 -3.09 -13.50
N VAL A 154 -0.40 -2.67 -12.24
CA VAL A 154 -0.78 -3.52 -11.11
C VAL A 154 -2.12 -3.06 -10.53
N ILE A 155 -2.95 -4.00 -10.09
CA ILE A 155 -4.17 -3.69 -9.35
C ILE A 155 -3.77 -3.35 -7.92
N ASN A 156 -4.31 -2.25 -7.37
CA ASN A 156 -4.16 -1.94 -5.95
C ASN A 156 -5.49 -1.63 -5.29
N CYS A 157 -5.59 -1.83 -3.98
CA CYS A 157 -6.76 -1.36 -3.26
C CYS A 157 -6.64 0.13 -2.95
N ASN A 158 -7.77 0.81 -2.88
CA ASN A 158 -7.83 2.24 -2.61
C ASN A 158 -7.45 2.64 -1.17
N LEU A 159 -7.26 1.67 -0.27
CA LEU A 159 -6.80 1.94 1.08
C LEU A 159 -5.40 2.57 1.06
N TYR A 160 -5.30 3.80 1.57
CA TYR A 160 -4.09 4.63 1.54
C TYR A 160 -3.59 5.03 0.14
N ALA A 161 -4.26 4.69 -0.95
CA ALA A 161 -3.97 5.26 -2.27
C ALA A 161 -4.40 6.74 -2.30
N ARG A 162 -3.49 7.64 -1.93
CA ARG A 162 -3.82 9.04 -1.67
C ARG A 162 -4.11 9.81 -2.95
N ASN A 163 -5.30 10.39 -3.02
CA ASN A 163 -5.69 11.28 -4.11
C ASN A 163 -4.86 12.56 -4.04
N ALA A 164 -4.08 12.84 -5.09
CA ALA A 164 -3.22 14.00 -5.18
C ALA A 164 -3.99 15.34 -5.10
N ARG A 165 -5.28 15.34 -5.46
CA ARG A 165 -6.18 16.50 -5.36
C ARG A 165 -7.03 16.53 -4.10
N GLY A 166 -6.92 15.51 -3.27
CA GLY A 166 -7.63 15.40 -1.99
C GLY A 166 -7.16 16.43 -0.95
N TYR A 167 -7.77 16.38 0.23
CA TYR A 167 -7.40 17.26 1.34
C TYR A 167 -6.11 16.86 2.05
N LEU A 168 -5.59 15.64 1.85
CA LEU A 168 -4.28 15.21 2.31
C LEU A 168 -3.25 15.45 1.20
N PRO A 169 -2.19 16.23 1.42
CA PRO A 169 -1.29 16.68 0.36
C PRO A 169 -0.20 15.64 0.03
N TYR A 170 -0.49 14.36 0.11
CA TYR A 170 0.50 13.31 -0.08
C TYR A 170 0.52 12.86 -1.54
N LEU A 171 1.55 13.30 -2.28
CA LEU A 171 1.80 12.89 -3.66
C LEU A 171 2.61 11.59 -3.71
N PHE A 172 2.58 10.88 -4.83
CA PHE A 172 3.32 9.62 -5.03
C PHE A 172 3.03 8.57 -3.93
N HIS A 173 1.77 8.45 -3.52
CA HIS A 173 1.35 7.58 -2.42
C HIS A 173 0.30 6.57 -2.88
N PRO A 174 0.73 5.47 -3.56
CA PRO A 174 -0.21 4.53 -4.20
C PRO A 174 -0.91 3.59 -3.21
N GLY A 175 -0.48 3.55 -1.95
CA GLY A 175 -0.87 2.49 -1.03
C GLY A 175 -0.12 1.18 -1.30
N ASP A 176 -0.08 0.30 -0.31
CA ASP A 176 0.63 -0.98 -0.38
C ASP A 176 -0.13 -2.13 0.32
N ILE A 177 -1.33 -1.86 0.82
CA ILE A 177 -2.09 -2.83 1.63
C ILE A 177 -2.39 -4.09 0.83
N LEU A 178 -2.87 -3.90 -0.41
CA LEU A 178 -3.04 -4.95 -1.40
C LEU A 178 -2.49 -4.44 -2.74
N VAL A 179 -1.63 -5.23 -3.36
CA VAL A 179 -1.19 -5.05 -4.74
C VAL A 179 -1.19 -6.40 -5.45
N ALA A 180 -1.65 -6.44 -6.72
CA ALA A 180 -1.76 -7.64 -7.52
C ALA A 180 -1.33 -7.38 -8.97
N GLY A 181 -0.53 -8.29 -9.53
CA GLY A 181 0.00 -8.16 -10.88
C GLY A 181 1.06 -9.22 -11.17
N TYR A 182 1.80 -9.04 -12.26
CA TYR A 182 2.91 -9.94 -12.56
C TYR A 182 4.00 -9.86 -11.48
N LYS A 183 4.56 -11.01 -11.13
CA LYS A 183 5.56 -11.19 -10.08
C LYS A 183 6.70 -10.17 -10.17
N ASN A 184 7.25 -9.96 -11.37
CA ASN A 184 8.39 -9.05 -11.56
C ASN A 184 8.02 -7.58 -11.28
N ASP A 185 6.81 -7.16 -11.66
CA ASP A 185 6.32 -5.80 -11.41
C ASP A 185 6.09 -5.57 -9.91
N ILE A 186 5.40 -6.53 -9.25
CA ILE A 186 5.17 -6.47 -7.80
C ILE A 186 6.49 -6.55 -7.02
N LEU A 187 7.42 -7.41 -7.44
CA LEU A 187 8.74 -7.49 -6.82
C LEU A 187 9.50 -6.17 -6.95
N SER A 188 9.50 -5.58 -8.14
CA SER A 188 10.17 -4.29 -8.40
C SER A 188 9.65 -3.18 -7.50
N PHE A 189 8.34 -3.21 -7.17
CA PHE A 189 7.76 -2.24 -6.25
C PHE A 189 8.36 -2.32 -4.85
N PHE A 190 8.65 -3.52 -4.32
CA PHE A 190 9.19 -3.73 -2.98
C PHE A 190 10.71 -3.94 -2.93
N ASP A 191 11.37 -4.22 -4.05
CA ASP A 191 12.82 -4.42 -4.10
C ASP A 191 13.55 -3.07 -4.20
N VAL A 192 13.44 -2.28 -3.16
CA VAL A 192 14.02 -0.94 -3.03
C VAL A 192 15.01 -0.90 -1.85
N PRO A 193 15.93 0.07 -1.80
CA PRO A 193 16.87 0.20 -0.69
C PRO A 193 16.16 0.32 0.66
N LEU A 194 16.74 -0.24 1.70
CA LEU A 194 16.24 -0.06 3.06
C LEU A 194 16.41 1.41 3.49
N ALA A 195 15.40 1.91 4.19
CA ALA A 195 15.39 3.27 4.70
C ALA A 195 16.32 3.41 5.91
N THR A 196 16.96 4.57 6.02
CA THR A 196 17.73 5.01 7.18
C THR A 196 16.96 6.02 8.02
N SER A 197 17.52 6.46 9.14
CA SER A 197 16.90 7.49 9.99
C SER A 197 16.66 8.83 9.28
N ASP A 198 17.27 9.04 8.11
CA ASP A 198 17.12 10.27 7.30
C ASP A 198 15.72 10.46 6.72
N ILE A 199 14.89 9.40 6.71
CA ILE A 199 13.47 9.54 6.38
C ILE A 199 12.71 10.42 7.37
N PHE A 200 13.24 10.62 8.59
CA PHE A 200 12.60 11.46 9.59
C PHE A 200 13.08 12.90 9.45
N LYS A 201 12.22 13.71 8.90
CA LYS A 201 12.36 15.15 8.75
C LYS A 201 11.07 15.83 9.14
N LEU A 202 11.19 16.84 10.00
CA LEU A 202 10.04 17.65 10.39
C LEU A 202 9.72 18.61 9.25
N SER A 203 8.54 18.48 8.67
CA SER A 203 7.99 19.42 7.69
C SER A 203 6.59 19.87 8.08
N ARG A 204 6.20 21.07 7.64
CA ARG A 204 4.89 21.66 7.95
C ARG A 204 4.45 22.63 6.86
N THR A 205 3.14 22.67 6.68
CA THR A 205 2.43 23.74 5.97
C THR A 205 1.49 24.46 6.94
N LEU A 206 0.64 25.35 6.47
CA LEU A 206 -0.41 25.96 7.30
C LEU A 206 -1.39 24.92 7.88
N THR A 207 -1.69 23.87 7.10
CA THR A 207 -2.73 22.89 7.42
C THR A 207 -2.18 21.51 7.80
N HIS A 208 -0.93 21.20 7.48
CA HIS A 208 -0.38 19.86 7.66
C HIS A 208 0.97 19.87 8.37
N PHE A 209 1.21 18.78 9.08
CA PHE A 209 2.43 18.53 9.82
C PHE A 209 2.87 17.10 9.57
N SER A 210 4.14 16.90 9.21
CA SER A 210 4.74 15.60 9.03
C SER A 210 6.06 15.49 9.77
N THR A 211 6.33 14.32 10.31
CA THR A 211 7.62 13.96 10.93
C THR A 211 8.51 13.16 10.01
N MET A 212 8.06 12.91 8.77
CA MET A 212 8.78 12.12 7.77
C MET A 212 8.94 12.93 6.49
N SER A 213 10.10 12.80 5.84
CA SER A 213 10.31 13.34 4.49
C SER A 213 9.48 12.62 3.45
N LEU A 214 9.35 11.30 3.58
CA LEU A 214 8.47 10.43 2.80
C LEU A 214 7.78 9.44 3.74
N PHE A 215 6.49 9.24 3.60
CA PHE A 215 5.79 8.14 4.27
C PHE A 215 6.23 6.79 3.68
N PRO A 216 6.05 5.66 4.37
CA PRO A 216 6.49 4.35 3.90
C PRO A 216 6.11 4.04 2.46
N GLU A 217 4.85 4.25 2.08
CA GLU A 217 4.33 3.97 0.76
C GLU A 217 4.92 4.92 -0.31
N GLN A 218 5.15 6.20 0.05
CA GLN A 218 5.85 7.17 -0.80
C GLN A 218 7.32 6.77 -0.97
N TYR A 219 7.97 6.36 0.12
CA TYR A 219 9.36 5.92 0.10
C TYR A 219 9.56 4.76 -0.87
N ILE A 220 8.71 3.75 -0.75
CA ILE A 220 8.75 2.56 -1.63
C ILE A 220 8.57 2.98 -3.08
N TRP A 221 7.51 3.75 -3.38
CA TRP A 221 7.19 4.11 -4.76
C TRP A 221 8.23 5.04 -5.41
N VAL A 222 8.65 6.07 -4.71
CA VAL A 222 9.66 7.02 -5.23
C VAL A 222 11.00 6.33 -5.47
N ASN A 223 11.42 5.41 -4.59
CA ASN A 223 12.65 4.66 -4.78
C ASN A 223 12.52 3.57 -5.85
N CYS A 224 11.34 3.00 -6.06
CA CYS A 224 11.06 2.13 -7.21
C CYS A 224 11.23 2.89 -8.54
N ILE A 225 10.63 4.07 -8.67
CA ILE A 225 10.81 4.94 -9.85
C ILE A 225 12.28 5.27 -10.04
N ARG A 226 12.96 5.69 -8.98
CA ARG A 226 14.39 6.03 -9.04
C ARG A 226 15.26 4.85 -9.48
N LYS A 227 14.99 3.65 -8.98
CA LYS A 227 15.73 2.44 -9.32
C LYS A 227 15.56 2.05 -10.79
N LEU A 228 14.33 2.11 -11.31
CA LEU A 228 14.01 1.61 -12.65
C LEU A 228 14.19 2.66 -13.75
N GLN A 229 13.98 3.94 -13.44
CA GLN A 229 14.07 5.02 -14.43
C GLN A 229 15.21 6.02 -14.19
N GLY A 230 15.95 5.90 -13.06
CA GLY A 230 17.01 6.85 -12.70
C GLY A 230 16.49 8.24 -12.27
N LYS A 231 15.17 8.44 -12.16
CA LYS A 231 14.54 9.75 -11.90
C LYS A 231 14.18 9.92 -10.42
N LEU A 232 14.65 11.01 -9.79
CA LEU A 232 14.19 11.41 -8.46
C LEU A 232 12.99 12.36 -8.61
N VAL A 233 11.79 11.80 -8.64
CA VAL A 233 10.54 12.53 -8.94
C VAL A 233 9.96 13.30 -7.76
N TYR A 234 10.31 12.93 -6.52
CA TYR A 234 9.77 13.54 -5.31
C TYR A 234 10.76 13.45 -4.15
N LYS A 235 11.01 14.55 -3.46
CA LYS A 235 12.04 14.63 -2.40
C LYS A 235 11.45 14.78 -1.01
N GLU A 236 10.32 15.45 -0.89
CA GLU A 236 9.84 15.91 0.41
C GLU A 236 8.32 15.91 0.51
N ASN A 237 7.83 15.22 1.54
CA ASN A 237 6.43 15.19 1.88
C ASN A 237 5.92 16.61 2.20
N LEU A 238 4.66 16.85 1.91
CA LEU A 238 3.96 18.13 2.01
C LEU A 238 4.39 19.20 0.98
N TYR A 239 5.44 18.98 0.18
CA TYR A 239 5.73 19.87 -0.94
C TYR A 239 4.77 19.56 -2.09
N ARG A 240 4.00 20.55 -2.52
CA ARG A 240 2.93 20.38 -3.50
C ARG A 240 2.76 21.62 -4.36
N ASN A 241 2.73 21.43 -5.66
CA ASN A 241 2.30 22.39 -6.67
C ASN A 241 1.58 21.65 -7.79
N GLU A 242 0.97 22.35 -8.74
CA GLU A 242 0.19 21.73 -9.81
C GLU A 242 1.05 20.80 -10.70
N ALA A 243 2.27 21.19 -11.02
CA ALA A 243 3.16 20.36 -11.82
C ALA A 243 3.48 19.01 -11.15
N LEU A 244 3.73 19.01 -9.84
CA LEU A 244 3.95 17.78 -9.06
C LEU A 244 2.68 16.94 -8.91
N ILE A 245 1.51 17.57 -8.82
CA ILE A 245 0.23 16.86 -8.81
C ILE A 245 0.06 16.12 -10.13
N VAL A 246 0.19 16.82 -11.26
CA VAL A 246 0.09 16.23 -12.60
C VAL A 246 1.11 15.11 -12.79
N LEU A 247 2.36 15.33 -12.35
CA LEU A 247 3.41 14.30 -12.41
C LEU A 247 3.04 13.06 -11.60
N SER A 248 2.56 13.24 -10.37
CA SER A 248 2.11 12.14 -9.50
C SER A 248 0.95 11.36 -10.10
N GLU A 249 -0.03 12.05 -10.69
CA GLU A 249 -1.18 11.44 -11.36
C GLU A 249 -0.79 10.66 -12.60
N ASN A 250 0.15 11.18 -13.42
CA ASN A 250 0.68 10.46 -14.59
C ASN A 250 1.38 9.16 -14.17
N TYR A 251 2.28 9.21 -13.17
CA TYR A 251 2.90 7.99 -12.65
C TYR A 251 1.87 7.02 -12.07
N TYR A 252 0.83 7.54 -11.43
CA TYR A 252 -0.21 6.70 -10.84
C TYR A 252 -1.02 5.96 -11.91
N VAL A 253 -1.63 6.68 -12.86
CA VAL A 253 -2.52 6.09 -13.87
C VAL A 253 -1.80 5.15 -14.84
N ASN A 254 -0.49 5.34 -15.04
CA ASN A 254 0.30 4.47 -15.90
C ASN A 254 0.76 3.16 -15.23
N ASN A 255 0.74 3.09 -13.89
CA ASN A 255 1.29 1.93 -13.17
C ASN A 255 0.28 1.22 -12.28
N PHE A 256 -0.82 1.85 -11.89
CA PHE A 256 -1.81 1.27 -10.98
C PHE A 256 -3.21 1.31 -11.60
N ILE A 257 -4.05 0.33 -11.23
CA ILE A 257 -5.49 0.30 -11.46
C ILE A 257 -6.14 0.14 -10.08
N THR A 258 -6.86 1.15 -9.62
CA THR A 258 -7.36 1.20 -8.25
C THR A 258 -8.79 0.70 -8.15
N HIS A 259 -9.03 -0.18 -7.18
CA HIS A 259 -10.34 -0.68 -6.84
C HIS A 259 -10.63 -0.53 -5.34
N SER A 260 -11.92 -0.48 -4.99
CA SER A 260 -12.37 -0.49 -3.60
C SER A 260 -12.18 -1.88 -2.98
N VAL A 261 -12.16 -1.95 -1.66
CA VAL A 261 -12.10 -3.23 -0.94
C VAL A 261 -13.27 -4.15 -1.28
N ASP A 262 -14.44 -3.58 -1.51
CA ASP A 262 -15.65 -4.36 -1.84
C ASP A 262 -15.56 -4.96 -3.25
N GLU A 263 -15.07 -4.20 -4.25
CA GLU A 263 -14.83 -4.71 -5.61
C GLU A 263 -13.78 -5.83 -5.61
N LEU A 264 -12.78 -5.74 -4.73
CA LEU A 264 -11.72 -6.74 -4.61
C LEU A 264 -12.12 -7.98 -3.79
N GLY A 265 -13.25 -7.94 -3.05
CA GLY A 265 -13.60 -8.97 -2.09
C GLY A 265 -12.65 -9.06 -0.89
N PHE A 266 -12.08 -7.93 -0.49
CA PHE A 266 -10.97 -7.82 0.46
C PHE A 266 -11.39 -7.09 1.74
N CYS A 267 -10.85 -7.50 2.88
CA CYS A 267 -11.09 -6.88 4.18
C CYS A 267 -9.78 -6.59 4.91
N TRP A 268 -9.64 -5.36 5.40
CA TRP A 268 -8.64 -4.98 6.38
C TRP A 268 -9.33 -4.32 7.58
N GLU A 269 -9.67 -5.13 8.57
CA GLU A 269 -10.52 -4.74 9.71
C GLU A 269 -10.01 -3.52 10.47
N LYS A 270 -8.69 -3.39 10.60
CA LYS A 270 -8.06 -2.29 11.34
C LYS A 270 -8.49 -0.91 10.84
N GLN A 271 -8.86 -0.79 9.56
CA GLN A 271 -9.12 0.50 8.93
C GLN A 271 -10.53 0.66 8.31
N ASN A 272 -11.33 -0.39 8.27
CA ASN A 272 -12.66 -0.35 7.64
C ASN A 272 -13.50 0.85 8.11
N ASN A 273 -13.54 1.11 9.42
CA ASN A 273 -14.34 2.21 9.97
C ASN A 273 -13.80 3.59 9.59
N LYS A 274 -12.47 3.76 9.48
CA LYS A 274 -11.85 5.03 9.10
C LYS A 274 -12.11 5.37 7.63
N TYR A 275 -12.12 4.36 6.75
CA TYR A 275 -12.33 4.56 5.31
C TYR A 275 -13.79 4.68 4.90
N ARG A 276 -14.71 4.20 5.72
CA ARG A 276 -16.16 4.45 5.53
C ARG A 276 -16.56 5.90 5.77
N SER A 277 -15.75 6.68 6.48
CA SER A 277 -16.03 8.08 6.79
C SER A 277 -15.00 9.03 6.18
N LYS A 278 -14.01 9.45 6.98
CA LYS A 278 -13.03 10.48 6.62
C LYS A 278 -12.07 10.02 5.51
N GLY A 279 -11.61 8.77 5.54
CA GLY A 279 -10.63 8.25 4.58
C GLY A 279 -11.14 8.22 3.14
N LYS A 280 -12.44 7.99 2.94
CA LYS A 280 -13.09 7.90 1.62
C LYS A 280 -12.81 9.11 0.72
N TYR A 281 -12.73 10.31 1.28
CA TYR A 281 -12.53 11.55 0.53
C TYR A 281 -11.07 11.96 0.34
N SER A 282 -10.14 11.10 0.72
CA SER A 282 -8.69 11.37 0.62
C SER A 282 -7.94 10.34 -0.24
N VAL A 283 -8.64 9.38 -0.79
CA VAL A 283 -8.08 8.29 -1.59
C VAL A 283 -8.64 8.29 -2.99
N TYR A 284 -7.90 7.71 -3.93
CA TYR A 284 -8.44 7.45 -5.27
C TYR A 284 -9.52 6.39 -5.22
N HIS A 285 -10.57 6.61 -6.01
CA HIS A 285 -11.58 5.61 -6.36
C HIS A 285 -11.37 5.18 -7.81
N HIS A 286 -12.02 4.09 -8.24
CA HIS A 286 -11.90 3.64 -9.63
C HIS A 286 -12.40 4.71 -10.62
N ALA A 287 -13.44 5.46 -10.26
CA ALA A 287 -13.91 6.60 -11.06
C ALA A 287 -12.86 7.72 -11.22
N ASP A 288 -12.07 8.01 -10.17
CA ASP A 288 -10.96 8.98 -10.28
C ASP A 288 -9.86 8.43 -11.21
N TRP A 289 -9.59 7.13 -11.14
CA TRP A 289 -8.64 6.47 -12.02
C TRP A 289 -9.09 6.55 -13.50
N LEU A 290 -10.36 6.27 -13.78
CA LEU A 290 -10.94 6.41 -15.13
C LEU A 290 -10.83 7.86 -15.64
N GLY A 291 -11.13 8.85 -14.79
CA GLY A 291 -10.99 10.27 -15.15
C GLY A 291 -9.54 10.63 -15.48
N MET A 292 -8.55 10.13 -14.72
CA MET A 292 -7.13 10.32 -15.03
C MET A 292 -6.73 9.60 -16.32
N TYR A 293 -7.27 8.41 -16.57
CA TYR A 293 -7.02 7.66 -17.80
C TYR A 293 -7.55 8.41 -19.03
N ASP A 294 -8.80 8.88 -18.98
CA ASP A 294 -9.39 9.69 -20.06
C ASP A 294 -8.57 10.96 -20.32
N LYS A 295 -8.16 11.67 -19.26
CA LYS A 295 -7.42 12.93 -19.37
C LYS A 295 -5.99 12.75 -19.86
N TYR A 296 -5.22 11.87 -19.22
CA TYR A 296 -3.76 11.80 -19.43
C TYR A 296 -3.35 10.79 -20.51
N ILE A 297 -4.16 9.76 -20.73
CA ILE A 297 -3.85 8.72 -21.71
C ILE A 297 -4.64 8.93 -23.01
N LEU A 298 -5.95 9.13 -22.90
CA LEU A 298 -6.80 9.33 -24.08
C LEU A 298 -6.90 10.79 -24.53
N GLN A 299 -6.29 11.72 -23.79
CA GLN A 299 -6.25 13.15 -24.07
C GLN A 299 -7.65 13.79 -24.29
N LYS A 300 -8.66 13.25 -23.59
CA LYS A 300 -10.01 13.80 -23.62
C LYS A 300 -10.10 15.03 -22.71
N GLU A 301 -10.93 15.97 -23.08
CA GLU A 301 -11.33 17.07 -22.19
C GLU A 301 -12.21 16.52 -21.06
N VAL A 302 -11.59 16.15 -19.95
CA VAL A 302 -12.28 15.71 -18.75
C VAL A 302 -11.97 16.67 -17.62
N LEU A 303 -13.00 17.23 -17.01
CA LEU A 303 -12.85 17.87 -15.70
C LEU A 303 -12.56 16.76 -14.69
N LEU A 304 -11.28 16.63 -14.29
CA LEU A 304 -10.90 15.72 -13.21
C LEU A 304 -11.64 16.14 -11.94
N SER A 305 -12.51 15.23 -11.50
CA SER A 305 -13.40 15.39 -10.38
C SER A 305 -14.33 16.61 -10.51
N GLY A 306 -15.50 16.40 -11.06
CA GLY A 306 -16.65 17.19 -10.65
C GLY A 306 -16.83 16.97 -9.14
N GLU A 307 -15.98 17.64 -8.33
CA GLU A 307 -16.09 17.56 -6.87
C GLU A 307 -17.53 17.96 -6.54
N SER A 308 -18.34 17.00 -6.15
CA SER A 308 -19.71 17.29 -5.70
C SER A 308 -19.61 18.34 -4.60
N LEU A 309 -20.60 19.22 -4.48
CA LEU A 309 -20.67 20.22 -3.41
C LEU A 309 -20.39 19.61 -2.04
N LYS A 310 -20.85 18.37 -1.81
CA LYS A 310 -20.57 17.58 -0.61
C LYS A 310 -19.07 17.32 -0.42
N HIS A 311 -18.33 17.00 -1.48
CA HIS A 311 -16.90 16.75 -1.44
C HIS A 311 -16.13 18.03 -1.07
N GLN A 312 -16.50 19.16 -1.69
CA GLN A 312 -15.89 20.46 -1.39
C GLN A 312 -16.13 20.90 0.05
N ILE A 313 -17.34 20.70 0.58
CA ILE A 313 -17.67 20.98 1.98
C ILE A 313 -16.81 20.13 2.92
N ILE A 314 -16.73 18.82 2.69
CA ILE A 314 -15.94 17.91 3.52
C ILE A 314 -14.44 18.28 3.46
N LYS A 315 -13.94 18.59 2.28
CA LYS A 315 -12.55 19.05 2.09
C LYS A 315 -12.27 20.31 2.93
N SER A 316 -13.16 21.31 2.88
CA SER A 316 -13.04 22.54 3.64
C SER A 316 -13.05 22.28 5.16
N ILE A 317 -13.98 21.45 5.65
CA ILE A 317 -14.05 21.05 7.06
C ILE A 317 -12.74 20.33 7.49
N MET A 318 -12.24 19.43 6.65
CA MET A 318 -11.01 18.70 6.96
C MET A 318 -9.77 19.59 6.94
N LEU A 319 -9.68 20.56 6.03
CA LEU A 319 -8.59 21.53 6.01
C LEU A 319 -8.61 22.41 7.26
N PHE A 320 -9.79 22.85 7.71
CA PHE A 320 -9.96 23.60 8.95
C PHE A 320 -9.51 22.76 10.17
N TYR A 321 -9.97 21.51 10.26
CA TYR A 321 -9.52 20.58 11.31
C TYR A 321 -7.99 20.43 11.32
N PHE A 322 -7.36 20.22 10.16
CA PHE A 322 -5.92 20.07 10.05
C PHE A 322 -5.16 21.36 10.40
N PHE A 323 -5.72 22.53 10.10
CA PHE A 323 -5.16 23.81 10.50
C PHE A 323 -5.05 23.89 12.03
N PHE A 324 -6.12 23.63 12.78
CA PHE A 324 -6.08 23.61 14.24
C PHE A 324 -5.13 22.55 14.79
N ARG A 325 -5.24 21.34 14.30
CA ARG A 325 -4.34 20.24 14.69
C ARG A 325 -2.86 20.61 14.48
N THR A 326 -2.53 21.18 13.34
CA THR A 326 -1.15 21.57 13.01
C THR A 326 -0.64 22.64 13.96
N ASN A 327 -1.45 23.64 14.31
CA ASN A 327 -1.07 24.68 15.26
C ASN A 327 -0.88 24.13 16.68
N LEU A 328 -1.73 23.21 17.13
CA LEU A 328 -1.54 22.49 18.40
C LEU A 328 -0.24 21.69 18.42
N LEU A 329 0.08 20.98 17.35
CA LEU A 329 1.31 20.18 17.24
C LEU A 329 2.60 21.04 17.13
N ARG A 330 2.51 22.36 16.94
CA ARG A 330 3.65 23.27 17.05
C ARG A 330 4.14 23.39 18.50
N ILE A 331 3.24 23.24 19.46
CA ILE A 331 3.58 23.25 20.88
C ILE A 331 4.33 21.96 21.21
N TYR A 332 5.58 22.10 21.67
CA TYR A 332 6.46 20.94 21.90
C TYR A 332 5.86 19.89 22.83
N LEU A 333 5.26 20.32 23.96
CA LEU A 333 4.64 19.39 24.92
C LEU A 333 3.47 18.62 24.31
N VAL A 334 2.59 19.30 23.56
CA VAL A 334 1.45 18.68 22.87
C VAL A 334 1.95 17.65 21.84
N ARG A 335 2.98 18.01 21.08
CA ARG A 335 3.59 17.11 20.11
C ARG A 335 4.23 15.89 20.78
N LYS A 336 4.97 16.09 21.88
CA LYS A 336 5.57 15.00 22.66
C LYS A 336 4.52 14.02 23.19
N MET A 337 3.43 14.53 23.75
CA MET A 337 2.29 13.73 24.22
C MET A 337 1.61 12.99 23.06
N ALA A 338 1.34 13.67 21.95
CA ALA A 338 0.69 13.06 20.79
C ALA A 338 1.53 11.90 20.21
N ILE A 339 2.83 12.10 20.03
CA ILE A 339 3.74 11.07 19.55
C ILE A 339 3.81 9.90 20.53
N TRP A 340 3.92 10.17 21.82
CA TRP A 340 3.91 9.15 22.87
C TRP A 340 2.63 8.32 22.87
N LEU A 341 1.46 8.94 22.72
CA LEU A 341 0.17 8.25 22.68
C LEU A 341 -0.03 7.39 21.42
N PHE A 342 0.45 7.85 20.26
CA PHE A 342 0.20 7.19 18.99
C PHE A 342 1.31 6.20 18.60
N VAL A 343 2.57 6.48 18.94
CA VAL A 343 3.72 5.62 18.55
C VAL A 343 3.92 4.46 19.52
N LYS A 344 3.59 4.61 20.82
CA LYS A 344 3.73 3.53 21.81
C LYS A 344 2.77 2.35 21.62
N ARG A 345 1.74 2.50 20.78
CA ARG A 345 0.77 1.41 20.50
C ARG A 345 1.20 0.49 19.37
N ASP A 346 2.25 0.85 18.63
CA ASP A 346 2.72 0.11 17.45
C ASP A 346 4.13 -0.49 17.66
N LEU A 347 4.69 -0.41 18.86
CA LEU A 347 5.91 -1.08 19.31
C LEU A 347 5.57 -2.33 20.12
#